data_0f1f6b1f774be4c511a227eeb34f595a
#
_entry.id   0f1f6b1f774be4c511a227eeb34f595a
#
_cell.length_a   1.000
_cell.length_b   1.000
_cell.length_c   1.000
_cell.angle_alpha   90.00
_cell.angle_beta   90.00
_cell.angle_gamma   90.00
#
_symmetry.space_group_name_H-M   'P 1'
#
loop_
_entity.id
_entity.type
_entity.pdbx_description
1 polymer ?
#
loop_
_entity_poly.entity_id
_entity_poly.type
_entity_poly.pdbx_seq_one_letter_code
_entity_poly.pdbx_strand_id
1 'polypeptide(L)' 'MSISRLLSVQDVSGLTGLSTETLAQWRSQKRGIPYLKIGRAVRYDPADVQAYLEGCKVSVSDLQERRRKP' A
#
# COMPACT_ATOMS: atom_id res chain seq x y z
N MET A 1 17.92 13.36 5.51
CA MET A 1 16.89 12.33 5.39
C MET A 1 17.23 11.15 6.28
N SER A 2 16.30 10.73 7.06
CA SER A 2 16.55 9.60 7.94
C SER A 2 15.91 8.37 7.31
N ILE A 3 16.67 7.31 7.26
CA ILE A 3 16.21 6.09 6.66
C ILE A 3 15.61 5.22 7.73
N SER A 4 14.29 5.05 7.63
CA SER A 4 13.61 4.12 8.51
C SER A 4 13.87 2.73 8.02
N ARG A 5 13.45 1.79 8.82
CA ARG A 5 13.52 0.41 8.44
C ARG A 5 12.62 0.16 7.22
N LEU A 6 13.18 -0.44 6.20
CA LEU A 6 12.41 -0.79 5.02
C LEU A 6 11.57 -2.03 5.31
N LEU A 7 10.45 -2.12 4.63
CA LEU A 7 9.51 -3.22 4.83
C LEU A 7 9.67 -4.25 3.73
N SER A 8 9.54 -5.51 4.10
CA SER A 8 9.54 -6.58 3.13
C SER A 8 8.15 -6.74 2.53
N VAL A 9 8.03 -7.58 1.49
CA VAL A 9 6.74 -7.89 0.91
C VAL A 9 5.83 -8.50 1.97
N GLN A 10 6.37 -9.39 2.78
CA GLN A 10 5.58 -10.02 3.84
C GLN A 10 5.12 -9.00 4.87
N ASP A 11 5.98 -8.04 5.19
CA ASP A 11 5.58 -7.00 6.13
C ASP A 11 4.41 -6.21 5.59
N VAL A 12 4.47 -5.81 4.32
CA VAL A 12 3.40 -5.04 3.73
C VAL A 12 2.12 -5.86 3.64
N SER A 13 2.25 -7.13 3.31
CA SER A 13 1.11 -8.03 3.27
C SER A 13 0.42 -8.07 4.63
N GLY A 14 1.19 -8.18 5.70
CA GLY A 14 0.63 -8.21 7.05
C GLY A 14 -0.02 -6.90 7.44
N LEU A 15 0.58 -5.78 7.04
CA LEU A 15 0.05 -4.48 7.40
C LEU A 15 -1.23 -4.13 6.64
N THR A 16 -1.31 -4.55 5.39
CA THR A 16 -2.40 -4.14 4.52
C THR A 16 -3.49 -5.19 4.37
N GLY A 17 -3.17 -6.44 4.69
CA GLY A 17 -4.10 -7.51 4.44
C GLY A 17 -4.11 -7.99 3.01
N LEU A 18 -3.28 -7.40 2.15
CA LEU A 18 -3.18 -7.83 0.76
C LEU A 18 -2.24 -9.02 0.67
N SER A 19 -2.57 -9.96 -0.22
CA SER A 19 -1.69 -11.11 -0.39
C SER A 19 -0.40 -10.70 -1.08
N THR A 20 0.64 -11.49 -0.87
CA THR A 20 1.91 -11.22 -1.54
C THR A 20 1.77 -11.36 -3.04
N GLU A 21 0.85 -12.21 -3.50
CA GLU A 21 0.59 -12.35 -4.92
C GLU A 21 -0.01 -11.10 -5.52
N THR A 22 -0.95 -10.49 -4.79
CA THR A 22 -1.54 -9.23 -5.24
C THR A 22 -0.47 -8.16 -5.36
N LEU A 23 0.40 -8.09 -4.35
CA LEU A 23 1.47 -7.10 -4.38
C LEU A 23 2.41 -7.35 -5.56
N ALA A 24 2.70 -8.62 -5.85
CA ALA A 24 3.57 -8.94 -6.97
C ALA A 24 2.92 -8.55 -8.29
N GLN A 25 1.62 -8.78 -8.43
CA GLN A 25 0.91 -8.38 -9.62
C GLN A 25 0.93 -6.87 -9.82
N TRP A 26 0.74 -6.14 -8.74
CA TRP A 26 0.77 -4.68 -8.82
C TRP A 26 2.14 -4.19 -9.27
N ARG A 27 3.20 -4.81 -8.77
CA ARG A 27 4.55 -4.42 -9.19
C ARG A 27 4.75 -4.71 -10.67
N SER A 28 4.26 -5.85 -11.13
CA SER A 28 4.35 -6.21 -12.53
C SER A 28 3.59 -5.21 -13.41
N GLN A 29 2.48 -4.70 -12.91
CA GLN A 29 1.65 -3.76 -13.64
C GLN A 29 2.05 -2.31 -13.41
N LYS A 30 3.09 -2.07 -12.61
CA LYS A 30 3.57 -0.73 -12.31
C LYS A 30 2.50 0.12 -11.67
N ARG A 31 1.78 -0.46 -10.73
CA ARG A 31 0.73 0.27 -10.03
C ARG A 31 0.73 -0.16 -8.57
N GLY A 32 -0.09 0.50 -7.78
CA GLY A 32 -0.21 0.21 -6.38
C GLY A 32 0.81 0.97 -5.57
N ILE A 33 1.39 0.31 -4.58
CA ILE A 33 2.29 0.97 -3.64
C ILE A 33 3.69 1.07 -4.27
N PRO A 34 4.32 2.25 -4.23
CA PRO A 34 5.69 2.37 -4.73
C PRO A 34 6.62 1.43 -3.98
N TYR A 35 7.63 0.94 -4.66
CA TYR A 35 8.56 -0.01 -4.06
C TYR A 35 9.97 0.27 -4.53
N LEU A 36 10.91 -0.33 -3.81
CA LEU A 36 12.34 -0.23 -4.12
C LEU A 36 12.81 -1.60 -4.56
N LYS A 37 13.63 -1.62 -5.60
CA LYS A 37 14.27 -2.84 -6.02
C LYS A 37 15.75 -2.74 -5.72
N ILE A 38 16.20 -3.51 -4.75
CA ILE A 38 17.60 -3.49 -4.32
C ILE A 38 18.21 -4.81 -4.73
N GLY A 39 18.91 -4.81 -5.86
CA GLY A 39 19.37 -6.06 -6.41
C GLY A 39 18.19 -6.92 -6.77
N ARG A 40 18.06 -8.08 -6.15
CA ARG A 40 16.92 -8.95 -6.35
C ARG A 40 15.84 -8.79 -5.30
N ALA A 41 16.12 -7.98 -4.29
CA ALA A 41 15.20 -7.84 -3.18
C ALA A 41 14.23 -6.71 -3.45
N VAL A 42 12.97 -6.92 -3.06
CA VAL A 42 11.95 -5.90 -3.14
C VAL A 42 11.68 -5.41 -1.73
N ARG A 43 11.69 -4.09 -1.57
CA ARG A 43 11.43 -3.48 -0.27
C ARG A 43 10.47 -2.31 -0.47
N TYR A 44 9.80 -1.94 0.60
CA TYR A 44 8.86 -0.84 0.58
C TYR A 44 9.26 0.18 1.63
N ASP A 45 9.18 1.44 1.28
CA ASP A 45 9.42 2.53 2.22
C ASP A 45 8.18 2.70 3.07
N PRO A 46 8.30 2.69 4.41
CA PRO A 46 7.11 2.86 5.25
C PRO A 46 6.32 4.12 4.93
N ALA A 47 7.01 5.20 4.58
CA ALA A 47 6.32 6.45 4.26
C ALA A 47 5.46 6.29 3.01
N ASP A 48 5.96 5.57 2.02
CA ASP A 48 5.20 5.33 0.79
C ASP A 48 3.99 4.44 1.07
N VAL A 49 4.15 3.43 1.89
CA VAL A 49 3.05 2.55 2.24
C VAL A 49 1.97 3.35 2.98
N GLN A 50 2.40 4.17 3.92
CA GLN A 50 1.44 4.96 4.67
C GLN A 50 0.71 5.95 3.78
N ALA A 51 1.42 6.61 2.89
CA ALA A 51 0.81 7.57 1.98
C ALA A 51 -0.22 6.88 1.08
N TYR A 52 0.12 5.69 0.61
CA TYR A 52 -0.83 4.95 -0.22
C TYR A 52 -2.09 4.59 0.55
N LEU A 53 -1.92 4.11 1.78
CA LEU A 53 -3.06 3.72 2.58
C LEU A 53 -3.94 4.91 2.92
N GLU A 54 -3.33 6.07 3.15
CA GLU A 54 -4.11 7.26 3.43
C GLU A 54 -4.90 7.69 2.20
N GLY A 55 -4.35 7.48 1.03
CA GLY A 55 -5.07 7.76 -0.19
C GLY A 55 -6.25 6.83 -0.43
N CYS A 56 -6.21 5.65 0.19
CA CYS A 56 -7.30 4.70 0.07
C CYS A 56 -8.39 4.92 1.11
N LYS A 57 -8.16 5.82 2.05
CA LYS A 57 -9.09 6.05 3.14
C LYS A 57 -10.38 6.64 2.60
N VAL A 58 -11.50 6.11 3.04
CA VAL A 58 -12.80 6.60 2.63
C VAL A 58 -13.50 7.16 3.86
N SER A 59 -14.01 8.38 3.72
CA SER A 59 -14.70 9.01 4.83
C SER A 59 -16.03 8.31 5.08
N VAL A 60 -16.27 7.97 6.34
CA VAL A 60 -17.54 7.32 6.70
C VAL A 60 -18.71 8.28 6.44
N SER A 61 -18.49 9.56 6.69
CA SER A 61 -19.53 10.54 6.42
C SER A 61 -19.94 10.54 4.96
N ASP A 62 -18.95 10.48 4.07
CA ASP A 62 -19.25 10.44 2.65
C ASP A 62 -20.03 9.20 2.28
N LEU A 63 -19.66 8.07 2.87
CA LEU A 63 -20.37 6.84 2.59
C LEU A 63 -21.81 6.92 3.05
N GLN A 64 -22.05 7.50 4.20
CA GLN A 64 -23.40 7.62 4.71
C GLN A 64 -24.24 8.52 3.81
N GLU A 65 -23.65 9.59 3.33
CA GLU A 65 -24.37 10.47 2.43
C GLU A 65 -24.76 9.76 1.14
N ARG A 66 -23.84 8.99 0.62
CA ARG A 66 -24.13 8.26 -0.61
C ARG A 66 -25.23 7.26 -0.41
N ARG A 67 -25.26 6.60 0.73
CA ARG A 67 -26.30 5.63 0.98
C ARG A 67 -27.66 6.27 1.12
N ARG A 68 -27.70 7.49 1.58
CA ARG A 68 -28.98 8.18 1.69
C ARG A 68 -29.50 8.62 0.35
N LYS A 69 -28.66 8.58 -0.67
CA LYS A 69 -29.08 8.91 -2.03
C LYS A 69 -29.10 7.66 -2.86
N PRO A 70 -30.10 6.89 -2.77
CA PRO A 70 -30.16 5.63 -3.50
C PRO A 70 -30.30 5.78 -4.98
#